data_27422c3fade8bef42e726a048fe13703
#
_entry.id   27422c3fade8bef42e726a048fe13703
#
_cell.length_a   1.000
_cell.length_b   1.000
_cell.length_c   1.000
_cell.angle_alpha   90.00
_cell.angle_beta   90.00
_cell.angle_gamma   90.00
#
_symmetry.space_group_name_H-M   'P 1'
#
loop_
_entity.id
_entity.type
_entity.pdbx_description
1 polymer ?
#
loop_
_entity_poly.entity_id
_entity_poly.type
_entity_poly.pdbx_seq_one_letter_code
_entity_poly.pdbx_strand_id
1 'polypeptide(L)'
;SRGLGDVYKRQFLYRGWDVTTTGNPLAHAILRGGVDKYGTCVPNYHYEDLMRLWELYQKRDLQFPAAVVDANHSNSDKKFREQPRIVSEVLHSRRHSEDLRRLVKGVMIESYLEEGCQPIEGERVYGKSITDPCLGWEDTQRLILEMAERA
;
A
#
# COMPACT_ATOMS: atom_id res chain seq x y z
N SER A 1 1.66 -7.18 -11.02
CA SER A 1 1.97 -5.82 -11.49
C SER A 1 0.93 -5.26 -12.47
N ARG A 2 -0.37 -5.27 -12.09
CA ARG A 2 -1.42 -4.66 -12.93
C ARG A 2 -1.48 -3.13 -12.80
N GLY A 3 -0.97 -2.55 -11.71
CA GLY A 3 -1.11 -1.11 -11.44
C GLY A 3 -0.35 -0.17 -12.39
N LEU A 4 0.82 -0.55 -12.86
CA LEU A 4 1.60 0.27 -13.80
C LEU A 4 1.09 0.21 -15.25
N GLY A 5 0.21 -0.75 -15.58
CA GLY A 5 -0.38 -0.89 -16.90
C GLY A 5 -1.48 0.13 -17.23
N ASP A 6 -2.05 0.79 -16.23
CA ASP A 6 -3.16 1.74 -16.44
C ASP A 6 -2.68 3.15 -16.81
N VAL A 7 -1.38 3.40 -16.73
CA VAL A 7 -0.76 4.67 -17.16
C VAL A 7 -0.67 4.77 -18.69
N TYR A 8 -0.74 3.67 -19.42
CA TYR A 8 -0.60 3.66 -20.87
C TYR A 8 -1.95 3.71 -21.58
N LYS A 9 -1.96 4.30 -22.77
CA LYS A 9 -3.07 4.21 -23.70
C LYS A 9 -3.37 2.74 -23.98
N ARG A 10 -4.61 2.31 -23.75
CA ARG A 10 -5.09 0.97 -24.08
C ARG A 10 -6.12 1.03 -25.18
N GLN A 11 -6.03 0.07 -26.08
CA GLN A 11 -7.07 -0.20 -27.07
C GLN A 11 -7.87 -1.42 -26.60
N PHE A 12 -9.20 -1.33 -26.67
CA PHE A 12 -10.10 -2.43 -26.38
C PHE A 12 -11.41 -2.25 -27.13
N LEU A 13 -12.10 -3.35 -27.38
CA LEU A 13 -13.43 -3.35 -27.97
C LEU A 13 -14.48 -3.14 -26.86
N TYR A 14 -15.32 -2.13 -27.05
CA TYR A 14 -16.47 -1.89 -26.17
C TYR A 14 -17.72 -1.69 -27.03
N ARG A 15 -18.69 -2.59 -26.90
CA ARG A 15 -19.95 -2.58 -27.64
C ARG A 15 -19.78 -2.43 -29.16
N GLY A 16 -18.76 -3.09 -29.74
CA GLY A 16 -18.45 -3.03 -31.17
C GLY A 16 -17.62 -1.81 -31.62
N TRP A 17 -17.18 -0.97 -30.67
CA TRP A 17 -16.34 0.17 -30.95
C TRP A 17 -14.89 -0.10 -30.52
N ASP A 18 -13.94 0.29 -31.37
CA ASP A 18 -12.55 0.39 -30.98
C ASP A 18 -12.37 1.63 -30.11
N VAL A 19 -12.06 1.40 -28.84
CA VAL A 19 -11.82 2.49 -27.87
C VAL A 19 -10.34 2.59 -27.55
N THR A 20 -9.78 3.77 -27.74
CA THR A 20 -8.42 4.10 -27.28
C THR A 20 -8.52 5.08 -26.11
N THR A 21 -8.00 4.70 -24.94
CA THR A 21 -7.96 5.59 -23.77
C THR A 21 -6.79 6.54 -23.85
N THR A 22 -6.92 7.70 -23.19
CA THR A 22 -5.81 8.67 -23.03
C THR A 22 -4.81 8.24 -21.97
N GLY A 23 -5.13 7.19 -21.20
CA GLY A 23 -4.40 6.79 -20.00
C GLY A 23 -4.77 7.66 -18.79
N ASN A 24 -4.19 7.33 -17.63
CA ASN A 24 -4.34 8.13 -16.42
C ASN A 24 -2.95 8.51 -15.88
N PRO A 25 -2.51 9.76 -16.09
CA PRO A 25 -1.19 10.20 -15.63
C PRO A 25 -1.06 10.26 -14.11
N LEU A 26 -2.18 10.23 -13.37
CA LEU A 26 -2.22 10.25 -11.91
C LEU A 26 -2.33 8.83 -11.29
N ALA A 27 -2.30 7.78 -12.12
CA ALA A 27 -2.25 6.41 -11.61
C ALA A 27 -0.97 6.20 -10.79
N HIS A 28 -1.08 5.46 -9.68
CA HIS A 28 0.03 5.22 -8.77
C HIS A 28 0.15 3.73 -8.41
N ALA A 29 1.32 3.35 -7.92
CA ALA A 29 1.55 2.00 -7.43
C ALA A 29 1.09 1.86 -5.98
N ILE A 30 0.53 0.68 -5.65
CA ILE A 30 0.32 0.27 -4.26
C ILE A 30 1.21 -0.94 -4.02
N LEU A 31 2.09 -0.83 -3.01
CA LEU A 31 2.98 -1.89 -2.58
C LEU A 31 2.36 -2.59 -1.37
N ARG A 32 1.81 -3.76 -1.58
CA ARG A 32 1.13 -4.55 -0.53
C ARG A 32 1.76 -5.92 -0.29
N GLY A 33 3.00 -6.12 -0.80
CA GLY A 33 3.65 -7.41 -0.82
C GLY A 33 3.03 -8.36 -1.86
N GLY A 34 3.42 -9.60 -1.78
CA GLY A 34 2.92 -10.67 -2.62
C GLY A 34 2.95 -12.01 -1.90
N VAL A 35 2.49 -13.03 -2.57
CA VAL A 35 2.60 -14.42 -2.09
C VAL A 35 3.35 -15.20 -3.17
N ASP A 36 4.37 -15.92 -2.78
CA ASP A 36 5.13 -16.76 -3.68
C ASP A 36 4.38 -18.05 -4.05
N LYS A 37 4.98 -18.87 -4.91
CA LYS A 37 4.40 -20.14 -5.36
C LYS A 37 4.24 -21.19 -4.25
N TYR A 38 4.86 -20.96 -3.11
CA TYR A 38 4.79 -21.84 -1.94
C TYR A 38 3.81 -21.34 -0.88
N GLY A 39 3.14 -20.20 -1.12
CA GLY A 39 2.20 -19.61 -0.18
C GLY A 39 2.86 -18.68 0.85
N THR A 40 4.16 -18.40 0.74
CA THR A 40 4.89 -17.54 1.66
C THR A 40 4.68 -16.07 1.31
N CYS A 41 4.37 -15.23 2.30
CA CYS A 41 4.29 -13.80 2.10
C CYS A 41 5.68 -13.20 1.81
N VAL A 42 5.77 -12.41 0.75
CA VAL A 42 6.98 -11.70 0.34
C VAL A 42 6.71 -10.21 0.44
N PRO A 43 7.32 -9.51 1.42
CA PRO A 43 7.16 -8.06 1.56
C PRO A 43 7.82 -7.31 0.40
N ASN A 44 7.40 -6.05 0.17
CA ASN A 44 7.97 -5.18 -0.86
C ASN A 44 7.99 -3.71 -0.43
N TYR A 45 8.24 -3.44 0.85
CA TYR A 45 8.30 -2.09 1.44
C TYR A 45 9.69 -1.68 1.91
N HIS A 46 10.68 -2.57 1.84
CA HIS A 46 12.06 -2.27 2.23
C HIS A 46 12.69 -1.23 1.31
N TYR A 47 13.72 -0.59 1.79
CA TYR A 47 14.43 0.46 1.05
C TYR A 47 14.76 0.06 -0.39
N GLU A 48 15.27 -1.13 -0.59
CA GLU A 48 15.67 -1.67 -1.90
C GLU A 48 14.49 -1.89 -2.83
N ASP A 49 13.34 -2.30 -2.29
CA ASP A 49 12.11 -2.48 -3.06
C ASP A 49 11.56 -1.14 -3.55
N LEU A 50 11.58 -0.14 -2.67
CA LEU A 50 11.16 1.22 -2.98
C LEU A 50 12.09 1.86 -4.03
N MET A 51 13.40 1.69 -3.90
CA MET A 51 14.38 2.18 -4.89
C MET A 51 14.21 1.50 -6.24
N ARG A 52 13.96 0.19 -6.25
CA ARG A 52 13.65 -0.54 -7.49
C ARG A 52 12.40 -0.01 -8.18
N LEU A 53 11.36 0.35 -7.41
CA LEU A 53 10.16 0.97 -7.96
C LEU A 53 10.47 2.36 -8.52
N TRP A 54 11.27 3.17 -7.83
CA TRP A 54 11.73 4.47 -8.31
C TRP A 54 12.44 4.35 -9.68
N GLU A 55 13.38 3.43 -9.80
CA GLU A 55 14.08 3.16 -11.07
C GLU A 55 13.11 2.76 -12.19
N LEU A 56 12.08 1.99 -11.89
CA LEU A 56 11.07 1.60 -12.88
C LEU A 56 10.25 2.80 -13.37
N TYR A 57 9.94 3.75 -12.48
CA TYR A 57 9.29 5.00 -12.87
C TYR A 57 10.18 5.83 -13.80
N GLN A 58 11.48 5.95 -13.46
CA GLN A 58 12.44 6.70 -14.28
C GLN A 58 12.64 6.05 -15.66
N LYS A 59 12.81 4.74 -15.73
CA LYS A 59 12.95 4.00 -17.00
C LYS A 59 11.75 4.13 -17.92
N ARG A 60 10.58 4.42 -17.38
CA ARG A 60 9.33 4.56 -18.16
C ARG A 60 8.93 6.00 -18.41
N ASP A 61 9.73 6.96 -18.00
CA ASP A 61 9.48 8.39 -18.15
C ASP A 61 8.07 8.80 -17.67
N LEU A 62 7.67 8.29 -16.49
CA LEU A 62 6.38 8.60 -15.91
C LEU A 62 6.44 9.94 -15.19
N GLN A 63 5.54 10.86 -15.55
CA GLN A 63 5.58 12.26 -15.10
C GLN A 63 5.31 12.41 -13.59
N PHE A 64 4.49 11.54 -13.01
CA PHE A 64 4.05 11.66 -11.62
C PHE A 64 4.37 10.39 -10.83
N PRO A 65 5.64 10.19 -10.43
CA PRO A 65 6.01 9.04 -9.61
C PRO A 65 5.29 9.11 -8.27
N ALA A 66 4.49 8.10 -7.98
CA ALA A 66 3.75 8.00 -6.73
C ALA A 66 3.55 6.54 -6.32
N ALA A 67 3.78 6.27 -5.05
CA ALA A 67 3.52 4.98 -4.43
C ALA A 67 2.86 5.16 -3.07
N VAL A 68 1.94 4.26 -2.76
CA VAL A 68 1.38 4.07 -1.43
C VAL A 68 1.85 2.71 -0.92
N VAL A 69 2.36 2.66 0.30
CA VAL A 69 2.78 1.40 0.93
C VAL A 69 1.67 0.92 1.85
N ASP A 70 1.16 -0.26 1.57
CA ASP A 70 0.23 -0.96 2.42
C ASP A 70 1.01 -1.63 3.55
N ALA A 71 0.78 -1.22 4.79
CA ALA A 71 1.49 -1.70 5.96
C ALA A 71 0.94 -3.04 6.50
N ASN A 72 -0.15 -3.55 5.93
CA ASN A 72 -0.74 -4.83 6.31
C ASN A 72 -0.53 -5.89 5.21
N HIS A 73 -1.50 -6.78 4.99
CA HIS A 73 -1.52 -7.86 3.99
C HIS A 73 -0.21 -8.67 3.97
N SER A 74 0.39 -8.88 2.80
CA SER A 74 1.63 -9.66 2.69
C SER A 74 2.86 -8.92 3.20
N ASN A 75 2.82 -7.60 3.33
CA ASN A 75 3.90 -6.82 3.93
C ASN A 75 4.06 -7.09 5.43
N SER A 76 2.98 -7.39 6.14
CA SER A 76 2.99 -7.74 7.56
C SER A 76 2.90 -9.25 7.82
N ASP A 77 2.89 -10.08 6.78
CA ASP A 77 2.55 -11.51 6.89
C ASP A 77 1.18 -11.72 7.58
N LYS A 78 0.23 -10.80 7.30
CA LYS A 78 -1.10 -10.71 7.92
C LYS A 78 -1.08 -10.51 9.45
N LYS A 79 0.05 -10.10 10.01
CA LYS A 79 0.21 -9.75 11.42
C LYS A 79 -0.07 -8.26 11.60
N PHE A 80 -1.32 -7.89 11.79
CA PHE A 80 -1.77 -6.49 11.78
C PHE A 80 -1.04 -5.59 12.80
N ARG A 81 -0.53 -6.14 13.90
CA ARG A 81 0.26 -5.41 14.91
C ARG A 81 1.65 -4.98 14.41
N GLU A 82 2.11 -5.53 13.26
CA GLU A 82 3.36 -5.12 12.63
C GLU A 82 3.24 -3.80 11.84
N GLN A 83 2.02 -3.33 11.59
CA GLN A 83 1.79 -2.13 10.80
C GLN A 83 2.57 -0.90 11.32
N PRO A 84 2.61 -0.59 12.63
CA PRO A 84 3.39 0.55 13.13
C PRO A 84 4.89 0.44 12.82
N ARG A 85 5.47 -0.75 12.97
CA ARG A 85 6.87 -1.00 12.65
C ARG A 85 7.15 -0.77 11.16
N ILE A 86 6.30 -1.29 10.29
CA ILE A 86 6.43 -1.16 8.84
C ILE A 86 6.35 0.32 8.44
N VAL A 87 5.37 1.05 8.96
CA VAL A 87 5.23 2.49 8.73
C VAL A 87 6.48 3.25 9.17
N SER A 88 7.03 2.92 10.36
CA SER A 88 8.25 3.54 10.87
C SER A 88 9.45 3.32 9.93
N GLU A 89 9.59 2.12 9.37
CA GLU A 89 10.65 1.79 8.41
C GLU A 89 10.50 2.57 7.10
N VAL A 90 9.27 2.67 6.58
CA VAL A 90 8.98 3.44 5.36
C VAL A 90 9.28 4.92 5.56
N LEU A 91 8.92 5.50 6.70
CA LEU A 91 9.22 6.90 7.04
C LEU A 91 10.73 7.12 7.19
N HIS A 92 11.45 6.16 7.80
CA HIS A 92 12.91 6.22 7.88
C HIS A 92 13.52 6.23 6.48
N SER A 93 13.09 5.35 5.59
CA SER A 93 13.56 5.28 4.21
C SER A 93 13.31 6.59 3.44
N ARG A 94 12.13 7.21 3.61
CA ARG A 94 11.81 8.52 3.03
C ARG A 94 12.74 9.64 3.52
N ARG A 95 13.11 9.63 4.79
CA ARG A 95 14.05 10.62 5.34
C ARG A 95 15.46 10.46 4.80
N HIS A 96 15.86 9.22 4.56
CA HIS A 96 17.18 8.90 4.08
C HIS A 96 17.41 9.18 2.60
N SER A 97 16.35 9.17 1.79
CA SER A 97 16.44 9.33 0.33
C SER A 97 15.43 10.37 -0.19
N GLU A 98 15.93 11.37 -0.91
CA GLU A 98 15.10 12.36 -1.59
C GLU A 98 14.24 11.73 -2.68
N ASP A 99 14.75 10.73 -3.39
CA ASP A 99 14.00 10.00 -4.41
C ASP A 99 12.81 9.27 -3.80
N LEU A 100 13.00 8.63 -2.65
CA LEU A 100 11.91 7.99 -1.93
C LEU A 100 10.92 9.00 -1.33
N ARG A 101 11.38 10.17 -0.93
CA ARG A 101 10.50 11.27 -0.51
C ARG A 101 9.59 11.73 -1.65
N ARG A 102 10.11 11.75 -2.88
CA ARG A 102 9.34 12.05 -4.09
C ARG A 102 8.41 10.93 -4.50
N LEU A 103 8.81 9.67 -4.31
CA LEU A 103 8.04 8.50 -4.72
C LEU A 103 6.91 8.15 -3.75
N VAL A 104 7.23 7.96 -2.46
CA VAL A 104 6.28 7.47 -1.47
C VAL A 104 5.42 8.62 -0.96
N LYS A 105 4.15 8.62 -1.35
CA LYS A 105 3.18 9.67 -1.03
C LYS A 105 2.33 9.37 0.19
N GLY A 106 2.26 8.12 0.60
CA GLY A 106 1.46 7.72 1.75
C GLY A 106 1.63 6.26 2.13
N VAL A 107 0.98 5.92 3.22
CA VAL A 107 0.84 4.56 3.70
C VAL A 107 -0.63 4.19 3.82
N MET A 108 -0.93 2.92 3.73
CA MET A 108 -2.26 2.36 3.95
C MET A 108 -2.22 1.55 5.23
N ILE A 109 -3.14 1.80 6.14
CA ILE A 109 -3.23 1.18 7.46
C ILE A 109 -4.63 0.59 7.62
N GLU A 110 -4.72 -0.67 7.99
CA GLU A 110 -5.98 -1.30 8.36
C GLU A 110 -6.26 -1.07 9.85
N SER A 111 -7.30 -0.32 10.12
CA SER A 111 -7.69 0.13 11.44
C SER A 111 -9.20 0.07 11.65
N TYR A 112 -9.61 -0.19 12.87
CA TYR A 112 -11.00 -0.14 13.30
C TYR A 112 -11.11 0.41 14.73
N LEU A 113 -12.32 0.50 15.30
CA LEU A 113 -12.47 1.00 16.67
C LEU A 113 -11.87 0.01 17.66
N GLU A 114 -12.21 -1.28 17.51
CA GLU A 114 -11.71 -2.37 18.34
C GLU A 114 -10.65 -3.20 17.58
N GLU A 115 -9.63 -3.62 18.30
CA GLU A 115 -8.53 -4.40 17.73
C GLU A 115 -8.96 -5.79 17.27
N GLY A 116 -8.32 -6.27 16.19
CA GLY A 116 -8.47 -7.62 15.69
C GLY A 116 -9.64 -7.77 14.73
N CYS A 117 -10.20 -8.98 14.69
CA CYS A 117 -11.38 -9.30 13.91
C CYS A 117 -12.30 -10.26 14.66
N GLN A 118 -13.50 -10.45 14.14
CA GLN A 118 -14.53 -11.34 14.68
C GLN A 118 -15.26 -12.06 13.55
N PRO A 119 -15.87 -13.23 13.81
CA PRO A 119 -16.68 -13.92 12.82
C PRO A 119 -17.93 -13.12 12.47
N ILE A 120 -18.48 -13.37 11.27
CA ILE A 120 -19.73 -12.74 10.82
C ILE A 120 -20.94 -13.25 11.63
N GLU A 121 -20.88 -14.50 12.09
CA GLU A 121 -21.95 -15.15 12.83
C GLU A 121 -21.74 -15.07 14.35
N GLY A 122 -22.84 -15.04 15.13
CA GLY A 122 -22.82 -14.97 16.59
C GLY A 122 -22.94 -13.56 17.15
N GLU A 123 -22.67 -13.41 18.46
CA GLU A 123 -22.64 -12.10 19.11
C GLU A 123 -21.49 -11.26 18.57
N ARG A 124 -21.76 -10.00 18.25
CA ARG A 124 -20.79 -9.09 17.65
C ARG A 124 -20.44 -7.94 18.56
N VAL A 125 -19.15 -7.65 18.61
CA VAL A 125 -18.63 -6.43 19.24
C VAL A 125 -18.76 -5.30 18.23
N TYR A 126 -19.45 -4.21 18.61
CA TYR A 126 -19.52 -3.01 17.78
C TYR A 126 -18.11 -2.43 17.56
N GLY A 127 -17.83 -2.02 16.34
CA GLY A 127 -16.54 -1.43 16.01
C GLY A 127 -15.37 -2.39 15.83
N LYS A 128 -15.64 -3.71 15.71
CA LYS A 128 -14.63 -4.73 15.42
C LYS A 128 -14.79 -5.27 13.99
N SER A 129 -13.68 -5.43 13.29
CA SER A 129 -13.68 -5.92 11.89
C SER A 129 -14.31 -7.33 11.78
N ILE A 130 -15.02 -7.57 10.69
CA ILE A 130 -15.55 -8.88 10.31
C ILE A 130 -14.79 -9.52 9.14
N THR A 131 -13.71 -8.91 8.71
CA THR A 131 -12.82 -9.37 7.63
C THR A 131 -11.40 -9.52 8.17
N ASP A 132 -10.45 -8.75 7.67
CA ASP A 132 -9.06 -8.81 8.12
C ASP A 132 -8.90 -8.18 9.52
N PRO A 133 -7.99 -8.71 10.35
CA PRO A 133 -7.74 -8.14 11.67
C PRO A 133 -7.06 -6.77 11.55
N CYS A 134 -7.57 -5.80 12.30
CA CYS A 134 -7.19 -4.39 12.25
C CYS A 134 -6.50 -3.93 13.54
N LEU A 135 -5.72 -2.85 13.46
CA LEU A 135 -5.30 -2.10 14.64
C LEU A 135 -6.53 -1.49 15.32
N GLY A 136 -6.51 -1.42 16.64
CA GLY A 136 -7.48 -0.64 17.41
C GLY A 136 -7.26 0.86 17.25
N TRP A 137 -8.26 1.66 17.64
CA TRP A 137 -8.21 3.11 17.47
C TRP A 137 -7.07 3.78 18.24
N GLU A 138 -6.80 3.34 19.47
CA GLU A 138 -5.73 3.94 20.30
C GLU A 138 -4.35 3.78 19.65
N ASP A 139 -4.04 2.58 19.14
CA ASP A 139 -2.78 2.34 18.43
C ASP A 139 -2.70 3.10 17.10
N THR A 140 -3.82 3.19 16.40
CA THR A 140 -3.92 3.97 15.16
C THR A 140 -3.70 5.45 15.41
N GLN A 141 -4.33 6.03 16.42
CA GLN A 141 -4.17 7.44 16.80
C GLN A 141 -2.71 7.74 17.14
N ARG A 142 -2.07 6.89 17.96
CA ARG A 142 -0.65 7.02 18.30
C ARG A 142 0.22 6.98 17.05
N LEU A 143 -0.02 6.01 16.16
CA LEU A 143 0.71 5.89 14.92
C LEU A 143 0.57 7.13 14.02
N ILE A 144 -0.63 7.69 13.89
CA ILE A 144 -0.87 8.91 13.09
C ILE A 144 -0.09 10.10 13.67
N LEU A 145 -0.08 10.26 15.00
CA LEU A 145 0.67 11.34 15.65
C LEU A 145 2.19 11.17 15.44
N GLU A 146 2.71 9.95 15.60
CA GLU A 146 4.12 9.65 15.32
C GLU A 146 4.48 9.92 13.86
N MET A 147 3.59 9.59 12.93
CA MET A 147 3.78 9.89 11.51
C MET A 147 3.87 11.40 11.27
N ALA A 148 2.99 12.19 11.89
CA ALA A 148 2.98 13.64 11.73
C ALA A 148 4.27 14.31 12.24
N GLU A 149 4.87 13.77 13.31
CA GLU A 149 6.15 14.25 13.83
C GLU A 149 7.36 13.87 12.94
N ARG A 150 7.22 12.83 12.13
CA ARG A 150 8.30 12.27 11.31
C ARG A 150 8.17 12.53 9.82
N ALA A 151 7.09 13.12 9.35
CA ALA A 151 6.79 13.33 7.93
C ALA A 151 7.72 14.34 7.21
#